data_ac3586ad190aa5eebc2828822c054a49
#
_entry.id   ac3586ad190aa5eebc2828822c054a49
#
_cell.length_a   1.000
_cell.length_b   1.000
_cell.length_c   1.000
_cell.angle_alpha   90.00
_cell.angle_beta   90.00
_cell.angle_gamma   90.00
#
_symmetry.space_group_name_H-M   'P 1'
#
loop_
_entity.id
_entity.type
_entity.pdbx_description
1 polymer ?
#
loop_
_entity_poly.entity_id
_entity_poly.type
_entity_poly.pdbx_seq_one_letter_code
_entity_poly.pdbx_strand_id
1 'polypeptide(L)'
;MKNNFTLVETFPVKAERIYKTWLSTKGHSEMNGSPAKVNGIAGGDFTAWDGYIWGIFTELEENKKIAQAWRTGEFPEEADSSIVEILLEENNSKTKLTLIHTNIPEGQADGYIQGWDDFYFKPMREYFK
;
A
#
# COMPACT_ATOMS: atom_id res chain seq x y z
N MET A 1 -23.22 -0.55 -4.88
CA MET A 1 -22.22 -0.93 -3.87
C MET A 1 -20.88 -0.36 -4.25
N LYS A 2 -20.12 0.06 -3.26
CA LYS A 2 -18.80 0.62 -3.53
C LYS A 2 -17.78 -0.49 -3.73
N ASN A 3 -17.09 -0.43 -4.85
CA ASN A 3 -15.96 -1.32 -5.15
C ASN A 3 -14.65 -0.54 -5.13
N ASN A 4 -14.68 0.68 -4.59
CA ASN A 4 -13.51 1.55 -4.55
C ASN A 4 -13.61 2.52 -3.38
N PHE A 5 -12.46 3.10 -3.01
CA PHE A 5 -12.41 4.15 -1.99
C PHE A 5 -11.09 4.90 -2.10
N THR A 6 -11.04 6.05 -1.43
CA THR A 6 -9.83 6.87 -1.34
C THR A 6 -9.61 7.21 0.13
N LEU A 7 -8.38 7.01 0.59
CA LEU A 7 -7.97 7.34 1.96
C LEU A 7 -6.81 8.31 1.91
N VAL A 8 -6.73 9.19 2.89
CA VAL A 8 -5.67 10.20 2.96
C VAL A 8 -5.05 10.19 4.35
N GLU A 9 -3.73 10.24 4.42
CA GLU A 9 -3.00 10.31 5.67
C GLU A 9 -1.75 11.18 5.47
N THR A 10 -1.36 11.95 6.48
CA THR A 10 -0.16 12.78 6.40
C THR A 10 0.87 12.28 7.40
N PHE A 11 2.12 12.14 6.95
CA PHE A 11 3.22 11.67 7.80
C PHE A 11 4.30 12.76 7.89
N PRO A 12 4.94 12.92 9.07
CA PRO A 12 5.95 13.98 9.28
C PRO A 12 7.34 13.57 8.77
N VAL A 13 7.40 13.04 7.56
CA VAL A 13 8.64 12.62 6.92
C VAL A 13 8.60 12.97 5.43
N LYS A 14 9.75 12.96 4.78
CA LYS A 14 9.84 13.22 3.35
C LYS A 14 9.28 12.06 2.52
N ALA A 15 8.78 12.38 1.33
CA ALA A 15 8.23 11.39 0.42
C ALA A 15 9.24 10.29 0.08
N GLU A 16 10.50 10.66 -0.09
CA GLU A 16 11.57 9.69 -0.38
C GLU A 16 11.63 8.59 0.68
N ARG A 17 11.48 8.95 1.95
CA ARG A 17 11.53 7.96 3.02
C ARG A 17 10.39 6.96 2.93
N ILE A 18 9.16 7.44 2.68
CA ILE A 18 8.00 6.56 2.54
C ILE A 18 8.18 5.66 1.31
N TYR A 19 8.57 6.25 0.19
CA TYR A 19 8.75 5.56 -1.08
C TYR A 19 9.77 4.42 -0.95
N LYS A 20 10.95 4.72 -0.41
CA LYS A 20 12.02 3.73 -0.26
C LYS A 20 11.65 2.64 0.75
N THR A 21 10.99 3.00 1.85
CA THR A 21 10.57 2.04 2.87
C THR A 21 9.56 1.05 2.29
N TRP A 22 8.57 1.57 1.56
CA TRP A 22 7.53 0.74 0.95
C TRP A 22 8.12 -0.26 -0.04
N LEU A 23 9.13 0.15 -0.79
CA LEU A 23 9.71 -0.66 -1.87
C LEU A 23 10.89 -1.53 -1.43
N SER A 24 11.12 -1.68 -0.13
CA SER A 24 12.19 -2.48 0.44
C SER A 24 11.61 -3.61 1.28
N THR A 25 12.13 -4.82 1.11
CA THR A 25 11.72 -5.97 1.95
C THR A 25 11.93 -5.65 3.43
N LYS A 26 13.11 -5.16 3.79
CA LYS A 26 13.41 -4.83 5.17
C LYS A 26 12.54 -3.68 5.67
N GLY A 27 12.45 -2.60 4.89
CA GLY A 27 11.66 -1.42 5.26
C GLY A 27 10.19 -1.72 5.42
N HIS A 28 9.61 -2.43 4.47
CA HIS A 28 8.18 -2.76 4.50
C HIS A 28 7.86 -3.67 5.69
N SER A 29 8.74 -4.65 5.95
CA SER A 29 8.56 -5.56 7.08
C SER A 29 8.65 -4.81 8.41
N GLU A 30 9.62 -3.91 8.56
CA GLU A 30 9.79 -3.13 9.78
C GLU A 30 8.66 -2.12 9.98
N MET A 31 8.22 -1.48 8.90
CA MET A 31 7.15 -0.49 8.92
C MET A 31 5.85 -1.09 9.46
N ASN A 32 5.52 -2.29 9.02
CA ASN A 32 4.27 -2.94 9.40
C ASN A 32 4.41 -3.87 10.62
N GLY A 33 5.63 -4.25 10.97
CA GLY A 33 5.85 -5.21 12.04
C GLY A 33 5.45 -6.63 11.65
N SER A 34 5.49 -6.96 10.35
CA SER A 34 5.09 -8.27 9.85
C SER A 34 5.92 -8.62 8.61
N PRO A 35 6.22 -9.90 8.36
CA PRO A 35 7.04 -10.27 7.21
C PRO A 35 6.47 -9.81 5.88
N ALA A 36 7.32 -9.22 5.06
CA ALA A 36 7.01 -8.83 3.69
C ALA A 36 8.17 -9.22 2.81
N LYS A 37 7.91 -9.42 1.52
CA LYS A 37 8.94 -9.62 0.52
C LYS A 37 8.62 -8.67 -0.62
N VAL A 38 9.56 -7.82 -0.98
CA VAL A 38 9.30 -6.76 -1.95
C VAL A 38 10.41 -6.70 -2.97
N ASN A 39 10.03 -6.90 -4.24
CA ASN A 39 10.92 -6.62 -5.38
C ASN A 39 10.50 -5.25 -5.93
N GLY A 40 11.14 -4.20 -5.43
CA GLY A 40 10.71 -2.81 -5.61
C GLY A 40 11.03 -2.19 -6.96
N ILE A 41 10.71 -2.90 -8.04
CA ILE A 41 10.83 -2.39 -9.41
C ILE A 41 9.51 -2.56 -10.13
N ALA A 42 9.31 -1.81 -11.20
CA ALA A 42 8.12 -1.99 -12.03
C ALA A 42 8.12 -3.42 -12.59
N GLY A 43 7.00 -4.12 -12.47
CA GLY A 43 6.90 -5.53 -12.84
C GLY A 43 7.35 -6.49 -11.75
N GLY A 44 7.94 -5.98 -10.66
CA GLY A 44 8.37 -6.82 -9.54
C GLY A 44 7.20 -7.26 -8.68
N ASP A 45 7.33 -8.41 -8.04
CA ASP A 45 6.28 -8.94 -7.17
C ASP A 45 6.49 -8.54 -5.72
N PHE A 46 5.43 -8.65 -4.93
CA PHE A 46 5.50 -8.39 -3.50
C PHE A 46 4.53 -9.27 -2.73
N THR A 47 4.88 -9.50 -1.46
CA THR A 47 3.94 -10.04 -0.47
C THR A 47 4.03 -9.16 0.77
N ALA A 48 2.96 -9.11 1.54
CA ALA A 48 2.93 -8.41 2.82
C ALA A 48 2.03 -9.18 3.78
N TRP A 49 2.17 -8.86 5.07
CA TRP A 49 1.41 -9.51 6.13
C TRP A 49 1.52 -11.03 6.03
N ASP A 50 2.78 -11.48 5.93
CA ASP A 50 3.14 -12.90 5.93
C ASP A 50 2.40 -13.69 4.81
N GLY A 51 2.28 -13.07 3.65
CA GLY A 51 1.68 -13.70 2.47
C GLY A 51 0.17 -13.54 2.33
N TYR A 52 -0.50 -12.90 3.29
CA TYR A 52 -1.93 -12.64 3.16
C TYR A 52 -2.23 -11.71 1.99
N ILE A 53 -1.35 -10.73 1.74
CA ILE A 53 -1.45 -9.78 0.63
C ILE A 53 -0.34 -10.09 -0.37
N TRP A 54 -0.65 -10.06 -1.66
CA TRP A 54 0.37 -10.21 -2.71
C TRP A 54 -0.03 -9.50 -3.98
N GLY A 55 0.94 -9.32 -4.87
CA GLY A 55 0.68 -8.71 -6.15
C GLY A 55 1.94 -8.32 -6.89
N ILE A 56 1.79 -7.35 -7.78
CA ILE A 56 2.85 -6.88 -8.68
C ILE A 56 2.81 -5.35 -8.73
N PHE A 57 3.98 -4.71 -8.76
CA PHE A 57 4.05 -3.27 -8.99
C PHE A 57 3.82 -2.99 -10.46
N THR A 58 2.77 -2.25 -10.78
CA THR A 58 2.41 -1.95 -12.17
C THR A 58 3.00 -0.64 -12.66
N GLU A 59 3.24 0.31 -11.75
CA GLU A 59 3.83 1.58 -12.12
C GLU A 59 4.54 2.18 -10.91
N LEU A 60 5.76 2.72 -11.13
CA LEU A 60 6.50 3.41 -10.09
C LEU A 60 6.99 4.74 -10.63
N GLU A 61 6.81 5.80 -9.85
CA GLU A 61 7.34 7.12 -10.14
C GLU A 61 8.06 7.59 -8.89
N GLU A 62 9.37 7.77 -8.99
CA GLU A 62 10.22 7.99 -7.81
C GLU A 62 9.70 9.09 -6.90
N ASN A 63 9.50 8.76 -5.64
CA ASN A 63 9.04 9.65 -4.58
C ASN A 63 7.66 10.26 -4.81
N LYS A 64 6.90 9.80 -5.81
CA LYS A 64 5.60 10.38 -6.16
C LYS A 64 4.48 9.36 -6.25
N LYS A 65 4.73 8.16 -6.78
CA LYS A 65 3.65 7.21 -7.03
C LYS A 65 4.10 5.77 -6.94
N ILE A 66 3.27 4.95 -6.31
CA ILE A 66 3.41 3.49 -6.32
C ILE A 66 2.06 2.94 -6.75
N ALA A 67 2.00 2.18 -7.84
CA ALA A 67 0.78 1.52 -8.26
C ALA A 67 0.99 0.02 -8.22
N GLN A 68 0.00 -0.71 -7.71
CA GLN A 68 0.06 -2.14 -7.49
C GLN A 68 -1.18 -2.84 -8.00
N ALA A 69 -1.01 -3.99 -8.66
CA ALA A 69 -2.06 -4.98 -8.75
C ALA A 69 -2.02 -5.72 -7.41
N TRP A 70 -3.17 -5.86 -6.74
CA TRP A 70 -3.21 -6.20 -5.32
C TRP A 70 -4.30 -7.22 -5.02
N ARG A 71 -3.97 -8.24 -4.23
CA ARG A 71 -4.91 -9.29 -3.84
C ARG A 71 -4.67 -9.72 -2.41
N THR A 72 -5.69 -10.36 -1.82
CA THR A 72 -5.54 -11.05 -0.54
C THR A 72 -6.08 -12.47 -0.68
N GLY A 73 -5.89 -13.26 0.36
CA GLY A 73 -6.44 -14.61 0.43
C GLY A 73 -7.97 -14.67 0.38
N GLU A 74 -8.66 -13.53 0.50
CA GLU A 74 -10.12 -13.45 0.46
C GLU A 74 -10.67 -13.22 -0.94
N PHE A 75 -9.81 -12.93 -1.94
CA PHE A 75 -10.29 -12.72 -3.29
C PHE A 75 -10.76 -14.04 -3.90
N PRO A 76 -11.91 -14.05 -4.61
CA PRO A 76 -12.29 -15.22 -5.40
C PRO A 76 -11.17 -15.53 -6.40
N GLU A 77 -10.91 -16.81 -6.61
CA GLU A 77 -9.81 -17.25 -7.49
C GLU A 77 -9.93 -16.66 -8.88
N GLU A 78 -11.14 -16.59 -9.42
CA GLU A 78 -11.40 -16.07 -10.78
C GLU A 78 -11.45 -14.56 -10.85
N ALA A 79 -11.44 -13.86 -9.72
CA ALA A 79 -11.50 -12.39 -9.74
C ALA A 79 -10.17 -11.80 -10.18
N ASP A 80 -10.24 -10.72 -10.96
CA ASP A 80 -9.06 -9.94 -11.31
C ASP A 80 -8.47 -9.28 -10.06
N SER A 81 -7.18 -8.95 -10.13
CA SER A 81 -6.55 -8.18 -9.05
C SER A 81 -7.19 -6.81 -8.93
N SER A 82 -7.27 -6.30 -7.71
CA SER A 82 -7.63 -4.91 -7.50
C SER A 82 -6.44 -4.02 -7.83
N ILE A 83 -6.67 -2.72 -7.83
CA ILE A 83 -5.63 -1.72 -8.13
C ILE A 83 -5.47 -0.83 -6.91
N VAL A 84 -4.25 -0.68 -6.44
CA VAL A 84 -3.91 0.23 -5.35
C VAL A 84 -2.93 1.25 -5.89
N GLU A 85 -3.29 2.53 -5.75
CA GLU A 85 -2.40 3.62 -6.13
C GLU A 85 -2.06 4.43 -4.88
N ILE A 86 -0.76 4.60 -4.63
CA ILE A 86 -0.24 5.41 -3.53
C ILE A 86 0.35 6.66 -4.16
N LEU A 87 -0.20 7.81 -3.84
CA LEU A 87 0.27 9.10 -4.33
C LEU A 87 0.92 9.86 -3.18
N LEU A 88 2.11 10.39 -3.39
CA LEU A 88 2.89 11.08 -2.37
C LEU A 88 3.08 12.54 -2.77
N GLU A 89 2.65 13.46 -1.90
CA GLU A 89 2.84 14.90 -2.11
C GLU A 89 3.56 15.47 -0.91
N GLU A 90 4.80 15.89 -1.11
CA GLU A 90 5.62 16.45 -0.03
C GLU A 90 5.45 17.96 0.05
N ASN A 91 5.32 18.47 1.28
CA ASN A 91 5.23 19.92 1.53
C ASN A 91 5.81 20.18 2.92
N ASN A 92 6.85 21.00 2.97
CA ASN A 92 7.51 21.38 4.24
C ASN A 92 7.98 20.18 5.04
N SER A 93 8.59 19.21 4.35
CA SER A 93 9.13 17.97 4.94
C SER A 93 8.07 17.06 5.55
N LYS A 94 6.81 17.28 5.21
CA LYS A 94 5.71 16.38 5.53
C LYS A 94 5.17 15.83 4.21
N THR A 95 4.60 14.63 4.24
CA THR A 95 4.09 14.00 3.04
C THR A 95 2.63 13.62 3.22
N LYS A 96 1.80 14.11 2.31
CA LYS A 96 0.41 13.68 2.20
C LYS A 96 0.39 12.43 1.33
N LEU A 97 -0.09 11.34 1.88
CA LEU A 97 -0.24 10.08 1.18
C LEU A 97 -1.72 9.89 0.83
N THR A 98 -2.01 9.75 -0.44
CA THR A 98 -3.37 9.45 -0.91
C THR A 98 -3.37 8.02 -1.43
N LEU A 99 -4.24 7.18 -0.87
CA LEU A 99 -4.37 5.79 -1.29
C LEU A 99 -5.70 5.64 -2.02
N ILE A 100 -5.63 5.21 -3.28
CA ILE A 100 -6.80 4.97 -4.10
C ILE A 100 -6.87 3.47 -4.40
N HIS A 101 -7.91 2.81 -3.92
CA HIS A 101 -8.09 1.37 -4.08
C HIS A 101 -9.33 1.14 -4.92
N THR A 102 -9.16 0.52 -6.08
CA THR A 102 -10.23 0.31 -7.06
C THR A 102 -10.30 -1.14 -7.50
N ASN A 103 -11.42 -1.48 -8.15
CA ASN A 103 -11.65 -2.83 -8.70
C ASN A 103 -11.63 -3.91 -7.61
N ILE A 104 -12.24 -3.61 -6.47
CA ILE A 104 -12.28 -4.52 -5.32
C ILE A 104 -13.44 -5.50 -5.51
N PRO A 105 -13.27 -6.79 -5.16
CA PRO A 105 -14.38 -7.75 -5.19
C PRO A 105 -15.57 -7.24 -4.39
N GLU A 106 -16.77 -7.48 -4.90
CA GLU A 106 -18.00 -6.99 -4.29
C GLU A 106 -18.11 -7.45 -2.84
N GLY A 107 -18.48 -6.51 -1.96
CA GLY A 107 -18.68 -6.81 -0.54
C GLY A 107 -17.41 -6.73 0.30
N GLN A 108 -16.23 -6.53 -0.31
CA GLN A 108 -14.98 -6.54 0.45
C GLN A 108 -14.42 -5.14 0.77
N ALA A 109 -14.93 -4.09 0.12
CA ALA A 109 -14.34 -2.76 0.27
C ALA A 109 -14.30 -2.25 1.72
N ASP A 110 -15.39 -2.41 2.46
CA ASP A 110 -15.45 -1.91 3.84
C ASP A 110 -14.39 -2.55 4.74
N GLY A 111 -14.15 -3.85 4.55
CA GLY A 111 -13.11 -4.55 5.30
C GLY A 111 -11.72 -4.01 5.01
N TYR A 112 -11.46 -3.65 3.76
CA TYR A 112 -10.15 -3.10 3.38
C TYR A 112 -9.97 -1.65 3.83
N ILE A 113 -11.03 -0.85 3.91
CA ILE A 113 -10.95 0.49 4.49
C ILE A 113 -10.42 0.38 5.92
N GLN A 114 -11.01 -0.49 6.71
CA GLN A 114 -10.57 -0.71 8.09
C GLN A 114 -9.18 -1.33 8.13
N GLY A 115 -8.92 -2.29 7.23
CA GLY A 115 -7.63 -2.97 7.17
C GLY A 115 -6.47 -2.02 6.83
N TRP A 116 -6.66 -1.08 5.91
CA TRP A 116 -5.62 -0.10 5.59
C TRP A 116 -5.26 0.74 6.81
N ASP A 117 -6.25 1.12 7.62
CA ASP A 117 -5.98 1.87 8.84
C ASP A 117 -5.27 1.00 9.88
N ASP A 118 -5.82 -0.19 10.16
CA ASP A 118 -5.29 -1.06 11.22
C ASP A 118 -3.90 -1.62 10.90
N PHE A 119 -3.66 -2.00 9.65
CA PHE A 119 -2.46 -2.76 9.28
C PHE A 119 -1.40 -1.94 8.55
N TYR A 120 -1.73 -0.73 8.12
CA TYR A 120 -0.78 0.17 7.45
C TYR A 120 -0.67 1.52 8.13
N PHE A 121 -1.76 2.29 8.20
CA PHE A 121 -1.64 3.67 8.70
C PHE A 121 -1.28 3.75 10.17
N LYS A 122 -1.86 2.89 11.02
CA LYS A 122 -1.50 2.87 12.44
C LYS A 122 -0.02 2.52 12.66
N PRO A 123 0.50 1.41 12.12
CA PRO A 123 1.92 1.13 12.26
C PRO A 123 2.81 2.16 11.58
N MET A 124 2.39 2.74 10.46
CA MET A 124 3.17 3.76 9.77
C MET A 124 3.27 5.04 10.62
N ARG A 125 2.21 5.43 11.32
CA ARG A 125 2.26 6.60 12.20
C ARG A 125 3.31 6.43 13.29
N GLU A 126 3.45 5.23 13.83
CA GLU A 126 4.47 4.95 14.83
C GLU A 126 5.87 4.90 14.21
N TYR A 127 5.99 4.30 13.03
CA TYR A 127 7.28 4.12 12.37
C TYR A 127 7.86 5.44 11.85
N PHE A 128 7.01 6.32 11.34
CA PHE A 128 7.42 7.59 10.72
C PHE A 128 7.23 8.80 11.62
N LYS A 129 7.07 8.63 12.90
CA LYS A 129 6.92 9.79 13.80
C LYS A 129 8.23 10.54 14.07
#